data_9ba5532f3cae93e6b27ad520abf217ac
#
_entry.id   9ba5532f3cae93e6b27ad520abf217ac
#
_cell.length_a   1.000
_cell.length_b   1.000
_cell.length_c   1.000
_cell.angle_alpha   90.00
_cell.angle_beta   90.00
_cell.angle_gamma   90.00
#
_symmetry.space_group_name_H-M   'P 1'
#
loop_
_entity.id
_entity.type
_entity.pdbx_description
1 polymer ?
#
loop_
_entity_poly.entity_id
_entity_poly.type
_entity_poly.pdbx_seq_one_letter_code
_entity_poly.pdbx_strand_id
1 'polypeptide(L)'
;MMIIKCLLNIMWFHKNDLKFHQSVADKSIRGYVLPHAGTKYTGKIISHTLRFKPSFKFKKVVIIYYPVSDKPNVHNRYYHEYYVPMKSIKHFIDNKWNMKKVSYVGINLRSDINKLDITDISDSLIIVSADFSHFLPVKHAMELENKAAMSMMFKKYNKTEYTHIIDHIISFKFLNRIIPYEWYLQWIGRTRSPGKKGVGYLSFFIKEPLSLVKPDGIFVICYDNTMVARECLGEWFTHHLWTKHTENNLIKKVIHLGTTSSLTGISSDLPVTYYTVTYLYSDNKKFIRGYHGIKHNAFYLPNVMLEHTHSNGKWADSNDNEWLDGKFMLHHTLDKLTQKAGKATSGNYTLYRSEVRHFKI
;
A
#
# COMPACT_ATOMS: atom_id res chain seq x y z
N MET A 1 -18.26 1.24 37.81
CA MET A 1 -17.90 0.08 36.97
C MET A 1 -18.77 -0.07 35.72
N MET A 2 -20.04 0.34 35.72
CA MET A 2 -20.95 0.25 34.54
C MET A 2 -20.68 1.33 33.45
N ILE A 3 -20.25 2.53 33.83
CA ILE A 3 -19.97 3.66 32.90
C ILE A 3 -18.72 3.38 32.04
N ILE A 4 -17.68 2.74 32.59
CA ILE A 4 -16.46 2.39 31.84
C ILE A 4 -16.72 1.30 30.79
N LYS A 5 -17.67 0.39 31.06
CA LYS A 5 -18.07 -0.66 30.09
C LYS A 5 -18.83 -0.13 28.88
N CYS A 6 -19.61 0.94 29.02
CA CYS A 6 -20.27 1.60 27.88
C CYS A 6 -19.31 2.37 26.97
N LEU A 7 -18.25 2.97 27.52
CA LEU A 7 -17.25 3.73 26.76
C LEU A 7 -16.37 2.83 25.87
N LEU A 8 -16.09 1.58 26.29
CA LEU A 8 -15.30 0.63 25.50
C LEU A 8 -16.01 0.14 24.24
N ASN A 9 -17.36 0.11 24.20
CA ASN A 9 -18.12 -0.33 23.03
C ASN A 9 -18.18 0.71 21.88
N ILE A 10 -17.91 1.96 22.17
CA ILE A 10 -17.95 3.06 21.17
C ILE A 10 -16.61 3.19 20.45
N MET A 11 -15.54 2.58 20.98
CA MET A 11 -14.17 2.88 20.56
C MET A 11 -13.70 2.22 19.25
N TRP A 12 -14.24 1.06 18.87
CA TRP A 12 -13.66 0.29 17.76
C TRP A 12 -14.23 0.64 16.38
N PHE A 13 -15.52 0.83 16.26
CA PHE A 13 -16.12 1.20 14.98
C PHE A 13 -17.22 2.23 15.16
N HIS A 14 -17.06 3.37 14.52
CA HIS A 14 -18.09 4.41 14.42
C HIS A 14 -18.21 4.86 12.96
N LYS A 15 -19.40 4.71 12.36
CA LYS A 15 -19.64 4.99 10.93
C LYS A 15 -19.32 6.44 10.53
N ASN A 16 -19.47 7.41 11.45
CA ASN A 16 -19.25 8.82 11.18
C ASN A 16 -17.73 9.17 11.07
N ASP A 17 -16.84 8.27 11.51
CA ASP A 17 -15.40 8.44 11.31
C ASP A 17 -14.99 8.12 9.86
N LEU A 18 -15.86 7.42 9.13
CA LEU A 18 -15.65 7.08 7.73
C LEU A 18 -16.26 8.17 6.83
N LYS A 19 -15.46 8.73 5.95
CA LYS A 19 -15.86 9.78 5.01
C LYS A 19 -15.95 9.22 3.60
N PHE A 20 -17.02 9.54 2.90
CA PHE A 20 -17.16 9.15 1.50
C PHE A 20 -16.52 10.21 0.58
N HIS A 21 -15.40 9.86 -0.01
CA HIS A 21 -14.77 10.60 -1.09
C HIS A 21 -15.41 10.24 -2.45
N GLN A 22 -15.08 11.01 -3.49
CA GLN A 22 -15.43 10.62 -4.85
C GLN A 22 -14.85 9.24 -5.17
N SER A 23 -15.70 8.31 -5.61
CA SER A 23 -15.26 6.94 -5.93
C SER A 23 -14.44 6.92 -7.21
N VAL A 24 -13.38 6.13 -7.18
CA VAL A 24 -12.53 5.83 -8.34
C VAL A 24 -12.65 4.33 -8.62
N ALA A 25 -13.15 3.97 -9.80
CA ALA A 25 -13.19 2.57 -10.21
C ALA A 25 -11.79 2.14 -10.70
N ASP A 26 -11.30 1.01 -10.19
CA ASP A 26 -10.03 0.42 -10.62
C ASP A 26 -10.21 -1.07 -10.90
N LYS A 27 -9.96 -1.48 -12.14
CA LYS A 27 -10.16 -2.85 -12.61
C LYS A 27 -9.13 -3.83 -12.04
N SER A 28 -7.98 -3.36 -11.64
CA SER A 28 -6.88 -4.20 -11.13
C SER A 28 -7.02 -4.54 -9.65
N ILE A 29 -7.85 -3.85 -8.89
CA ILE A 29 -8.01 -4.10 -7.44
C ILE A 29 -8.74 -5.41 -7.22
N ARG A 30 -8.13 -6.29 -6.42
CA ARG A 30 -8.66 -7.58 -5.93
C ARG A 30 -8.83 -7.63 -4.43
N GLY A 31 -8.29 -6.63 -3.72
CA GLY A 31 -8.41 -6.55 -2.28
C GLY A 31 -7.67 -5.35 -1.69
N TYR A 32 -7.65 -5.33 -0.37
CA TYR A 32 -7.05 -4.24 0.42
C TYR A 32 -6.33 -4.78 1.65
N VAL A 33 -5.29 -4.07 2.07
CA VAL A 33 -4.77 -4.14 3.44
C VAL A 33 -5.35 -2.97 4.20
N LEU A 34 -6.06 -3.23 5.29
CA LEU A 34 -6.72 -2.23 6.11
C LEU A 34 -6.28 -2.35 7.57
N PRO A 35 -6.07 -1.24 8.26
CA PRO A 35 -5.80 -1.23 9.68
C PRO A 35 -7.05 -1.63 10.48
N HIS A 36 -6.83 -2.11 11.71
CA HIS A 36 -7.89 -2.61 12.57
C HIS A 36 -8.03 -1.88 13.92
N ALA A 37 -7.20 -0.90 14.21
CA ALA A 37 -7.44 -0.02 15.35
C ALA A 37 -8.75 0.75 15.18
N GLY A 38 -9.26 1.32 16.26
CA GLY A 38 -10.55 2.02 16.26
C GLY A 38 -10.68 3.09 15.17
N THR A 39 -11.86 3.19 14.54
CA THR A 39 -12.08 4.07 13.38
C THR A 39 -11.84 5.54 13.66
N LYS A 40 -11.89 5.96 14.93
CA LYS A 40 -11.45 7.30 15.35
C LYS A 40 -10.02 7.59 14.87
N TYR A 41 -9.15 6.60 14.80
CA TYR A 41 -7.75 6.74 14.38
C TYR A 41 -7.51 6.29 12.93
N THR A 42 -8.24 5.28 12.48
CA THR A 42 -8.03 4.64 11.19
C THR A 42 -9.05 5.03 10.12
N GLY A 43 -10.15 5.68 10.51
CA GLY A 43 -11.28 5.96 9.61
C GLY A 43 -10.89 6.75 8.37
N LYS A 44 -9.92 7.65 8.48
CA LYS A 44 -9.44 8.45 7.34
C LYS A 44 -8.68 7.63 6.31
N ILE A 45 -7.71 6.84 6.75
CA ILE A 45 -6.93 6.00 5.83
C ILE A 45 -7.81 4.90 5.22
N ILE A 46 -8.74 4.34 5.99
CA ILE A 46 -9.73 3.40 5.48
C ILE A 46 -10.60 4.07 4.42
N SER A 47 -11.09 5.28 4.69
CA SER A 47 -11.92 6.05 3.74
C SER A 47 -11.16 6.40 2.47
N HIS A 48 -9.89 6.81 2.60
CA HIS A 48 -9.03 7.07 1.47
C HIS A 48 -8.82 5.81 0.61
N THR A 49 -8.60 4.68 1.23
CA THR A 49 -8.38 3.40 0.54
C THR A 49 -9.64 2.90 -0.12
N LEU A 50 -10.77 2.88 0.59
CA LEU A 50 -12.04 2.35 0.09
C LEU A 50 -12.79 3.31 -0.86
N ARG A 51 -12.28 4.50 -1.12
CA ARG A 51 -12.76 5.31 -2.25
C ARG A 51 -12.50 4.64 -3.60
N PHE A 52 -11.50 3.79 -3.68
CA PHE A 52 -11.19 3.02 -4.87
C PHE A 52 -12.02 1.74 -4.86
N LYS A 53 -12.98 1.70 -5.78
CA LYS A 53 -13.91 0.59 -5.91
C LYS A 53 -13.34 -0.44 -6.88
N PRO A 54 -13.30 -1.74 -6.53
CA PRO A 54 -12.99 -2.80 -7.48
C PRO A 54 -14.05 -2.84 -8.57
N SER A 55 -13.65 -3.11 -9.80
CA SER A 55 -14.58 -3.18 -10.94
C SER A 55 -15.07 -4.60 -11.23
N PHE A 56 -14.46 -5.62 -10.63
CA PHE A 56 -14.96 -6.99 -10.78
C PHE A 56 -16.16 -7.25 -9.87
N LYS A 57 -17.00 -8.19 -10.27
CA LYS A 57 -18.13 -8.62 -9.46
C LYS A 57 -17.67 -9.67 -8.45
N PHE A 58 -17.89 -9.43 -7.18
CA PHE A 58 -17.62 -10.38 -6.11
C PHE A 58 -18.89 -10.66 -5.31
N LYS A 59 -19.00 -11.86 -4.77
CA LYS A 59 -20.12 -12.30 -3.93
C LYS A 59 -19.72 -12.45 -2.48
N LYS A 60 -18.43 -12.47 -2.21
CA LYS A 60 -17.84 -12.75 -0.91
C LYS A 60 -16.72 -11.77 -0.59
N VAL A 61 -16.64 -11.34 0.65
CA VAL A 61 -15.50 -10.63 1.23
C VAL A 61 -14.80 -11.58 2.18
N VAL A 62 -13.54 -11.89 1.90
CA VAL A 62 -12.69 -12.73 2.75
C VAL A 62 -11.79 -11.82 3.57
N ILE A 63 -11.86 -11.93 4.89
CA ILE A 63 -11.08 -11.11 5.81
C ILE A 63 -10.07 -11.99 6.53
N ILE A 64 -8.82 -11.82 6.19
CA ILE A 64 -7.68 -12.52 6.77
C ILE A 64 -7.20 -11.72 7.97
N TYR A 65 -7.18 -12.33 9.14
CA TYR A 65 -6.78 -11.68 10.38
C TYR A 65 -6.09 -12.64 11.34
N TYR A 66 -5.28 -12.08 12.21
CA TYR A 66 -4.65 -12.82 13.30
C TYR A 66 -5.01 -12.14 14.64
N PRO A 67 -5.83 -12.73 15.50
CA PRO A 67 -6.23 -12.09 16.75
C PRO A 67 -5.08 -12.10 17.77
N VAL A 68 -4.87 -10.95 18.42
CA VAL A 68 -3.90 -10.82 19.52
C VAL A 68 -4.35 -11.62 20.73
N SER A 69 -5.65 -11.63 21.02
CA SER A 69 -6.26 -12.31 22.16
C SER A 69 -6.80 -13.69 21.78
N ASP A 70 -6.75 -14.64 22.71
CA ASP A 70 -7.36 -15.97 22.55
C ASP A 70 -8.88 -15.92 22.60
N LYS A 71 -9.45 -14.85 23.14
CA LYS A 71 -10.90 -14.68 23.29
C LYS A 71 -11.38 -13.44 22.55
N PRO A 72 -12.50 -13.53 21.80
CA PRO A 72 -13.12 -12.38 21.21
C PRO A 72 -13.57 -11.38 22.28
N ASN A 73 -13.69 -10.11 21.87
CA ASN A 73 -14.21 -9.09 22.76
C ASN A 73 -15.63 -9.46 23.23
N VAL A 74 -15.82 -9.47 24.55
CA VAL A 74 -17.05 -9.94 25.22
C VAL A 74 -18.31 -9.22 24.71
N HIS A 75 -18.19 -7.98 24.24
CA HIS A 75 -19.34 -7.17 23.80
C HIS A 75 -19.77 -7.42 22.36
N ASN A 76 -18.83 -7.78 21.47
CA ASN A 76 -19.13 -7.92 20.03
C ASN A 76 -19.11 -9.35 19.53
N ARG A 77 -18.71 -10.31 20.34
CA ARG A 77 -18.47 -11.71 19.93
C ARG A 77 -17.48 -11.86 18.77
N TYR A 78 -16.76 -10.81 18.44
CA TYR A 78 -15.79 -10.76 17.35
C TYR A 78 -14.46 -10.20 17.84
N TYR A 79 -13.38 -10.62 17.21
CA TYR A 79 -12.08 -10.01 17.37
C TYR A 79 -12.08 -8.64 16.69
N HIS A 80 -11.41 -7.62 17.25
CA HIS A 80 -11.38 -6.29 16.65
C HIS A 80 -10.63 -6.29 15.30
N GLU A 81 -9.66 -7.18 15.14
CA GLU A 81 -8.90 -7.41 13.91
C GLU A 81 -9.80 -7.90 12.76
N TYR A 82 -10.88 -8.57 13.06
CA TYR A 82 -11.93 -8.91 12.11
C TYR A 82 -12.99 -7.83 12.00
N TYR A 83 -13.43 -7.32 13.15
CA TYR A 83 -14.64 -6.49 13.25
C TYR A 83 -14.48 -5.13 12.56
N VAL A 84 -13.36 -4.42 12.79
CA VAL A 84 -13.16 -3.07 12.23
C VAL A 84 -13.07 -3.09 10.71
N PRO A 85 -12.22 -3.91 10.07
CA PRO A 85 -12.19 -4.00 8.60
C PRO A 85 -13.52 -4.48 8.01
N MET A 86 -14.17 -5.48 8.64
CA MET A 86 -15.47 -6.01 8.18
C MET A 86 -16.54 -4.94 8.19
N LYS A 87 -16.69 -4.21 9.28
CA LYS A 87 -17.69 -3.14 9.38
C LYS A 87 -17.39 -1.99 8.43
N SER A 88 -16.12 -1.67 8.26
CA SER A 88 -15.69 -0.61 7.36
C SER A 88 -16.00 -0.95 5.91
N ILE A 89 -15.58 -2.11 5.43
CA ILE A 89 -15.87 -2.52 4.04
C ILE A 89 -17.37 -2.70 3.80
N LYS A 90 -18.10 -3.26 4.77
CA LYS A 90 -19.56 -3.39 4.70
C LYS A 90 -20.23 -2.02 4.55
N HIS A 91 -19.79 -1.02 5.32
CA HIS A 91 -20.33 0.33 5.24
C HIS A 91 -20.14 0.95 3.85
N PHE A 92 -18.98 0.73 3.19
CA PHE A 92 -18.74 1.19 1.82
C PHE A 92 -19.54 0.40 0.78
N ILE A 93 -19.64 -0.92 0.92
CA ILE A 93 -20.44 -1.78 0.03
C ILE A 93 -21.89 -1.36 0.04
N ASP A 94 -22.47 -1.19 1.22
CA ASP A 94 -23.91 -0.88 1.38
C ASP A 94 -24.26 0.54 0.95
N ASN A 95 -23.41 1.51 1.27
CA ASN A 95 -23.78 2.94 1.15
C ASN A 95 -23.11 3.67 -0.02
N LYS A 96 -22.03 3.13 -0.57
CA LYS A 96 -21.27 3.81 -1.63
C LYS A 96 -21.14 3.00 -2.91
N TRP A 97 -20.93 1.69 -2.78
CA TRP A 97 -20.74 0.83 -3.94
C TRP A 97 -22.05 0.21 -4.45
N ASN A 98 -23.13 0.31 -3.66
CA ASN A 98 -24.47 -0.18 -3.99
C ASN A 98 -24.48 -1.66 -4.42
N MET A 99 -23.74 -2.50 -3.71
CA MET A 99 -23.72 -3.94 -3.95
C MET A 99 -24.63 -4.66 -2.96
N LYS A 100 -25.41 -5.62 -3.47
CA LYS A 100 -26.35 -6.41 -2.67
C LYS A 100 -25.88 -7.86 -2.58
N LYS A 101 -26.29 -8.54 -1.50
CA LYS A 101 -26.06 -9.99 -1.31
C LYS A 101 -24.58 -10.38 -1.25
N VAL A 102 -23.76 -9.59 -0.57
CA VAL A 102 -22.36 -9.92 -0.30
C VAL A 102 -22.24 -10.62 1.04
N SER A 103 -21.61 -11.79 1.07
CA SER A 103 -21.28 -12.53 2.30
C SER A 103 -19.92 -12.10 2.84
N TYR A 104 -19.70 -12.31 4.15
CA TYR A 104 -18.46 -11.95 4.85
C TYR A 104 -17.91 -13.17 5.57
N VAL A 105 -16.69 -13.56 5.26
CA VAL A 105 -16.00 -14.72 5.81
C VAL A 105 -14.72 -14.27 6.49
N GLY A 106 -14.57 -14.59 7.77
CA GLY A 106 -13.35 -14.33 8.52
C GLY A 106 -12.44 -15.56 8.52
N ILE A 107 -11.17 -15.35 8.24
CA ILE A 107 -10.12 -16.36 8.35
C ILE A 107 -9.26 -16.02 9.54
N ASN A 108 -9.46 -16.74 10.63
CA ASN A 108 -8.68 -16.62 11.84
C ASN A 108 -7.39 -17.46 11.72
N LEU A 109 -6.27 -16.82 11.47
CA LEU A 109 -5.01 -17.52 11.27
C LEU A 109 -4.44 -18.16 12.52
N ARG A 110 -4.96 -17.84 13.70
CA ARG A 110 -4.59 -18.50 14.96
C ARG A 110 -5.23 -19.89 15.11
N SER A 111 -6.46 -20.05 14.61
CA SER A 111 -7.21 -21.31 14.72
C SER A 111 -7.34 -22.07 13.41
N ASP A 112 -7.33 -21.38 12.26
CA ASP A 112 -7.79 -21.95 10.99
C ASP A 112 -6.67 -22.20 9.98
N ILE A 113 -5.43 -21.80 10.28
CA ILE A 113 -4.32 -21.81 9.30
C ILE A 113 -4.09 -23.19 8.65
N ASN A 114 -4.38 -24.27 9.35
CA ASN A 114 -4.21 -25.63 8.87
C ASN A 114 -5.48 -26.24 8.24
N LYS A 115 -6.62 -25.54 8.34
CA LYS A 115 -7.92 -26.04 7.88
C LYS A 115 -8.37 -25.47 6.55
N LEU A 116 -7.60 -24.52 6.00
CA LEU A 116 -8.04 -23.70 4.88
C LEU A 116 -7.50 -24.23 3.58
N ASP A 117 -8.33 -24.96 2.90
CA ASP A 117 -8.25 -25.13 1.45
C ASP A 117 -8.98 -23.96 0.78
N ILE A 118 -8.28 -22.84 0.60
CA ILE A 118 -8.81 -21.69 -0.14
C ILE A 118 -8.37 -21.84 -1.59
N THR A 119 -9.01 -22.75 -2.27
CA THR A 119 -8.72 -23.03 -3.66
C THR A 119 -9.39 -22.06 -4.62
N ASP A 120 -10.46 -21.39 -4.19
CA ASP A 120 -11.20 -20.46 -5.05
C ASP A 120 -11.42 -19.10 -4.38
N ILE A 121 -10.60 -18.12 -4.80
CA ILE A 121 -10.72 -16.71 -4.44
C ILE A 121 -11.25 -15.85 -5.59
N SER A 122 -11.59 -16.45 -6.74
CA SER A 122 -11.95 -15.74 -7.97
C SER A 122 -13.13 -14.75 -7.78
N ASP A 123 -14.15 -15.17 -7.04
CA ASP A 123 -15.35 -14.40 -6.72
C ASP A 123 -15.23 -13.62 -5.39
N SER A 124 -14.02 -13.45 -4.85
CA SER A 124 -13.82 -12.89 -3.52
C SER A 124 -13.05 -11.58 -3.55
N LEU A 125 -13.52 -10.60 -2.78
CA LEU A 125 -12.73 -9.44 -2.41
C LEU A 125 -11.91 -9.78 -1.16
N ILE A 126 -10.60 -9.65 -1.24
CA ILE A 126 -9.69 -10.02 -0.16
C ILE A 126 -9.38 -8.81 0.72
N ILE A 127 -9.52 -8.96 2.02
CA ILE A 127 -9.10 -7.97 3.01
C ILE A 127 -8.04 -8.61 3.91
N VAL A 128 -6.89 -7.97 4.05
CA VAL A 128 -5.90 -8.31 5.07
C VAL A 128 -5.96 -7.26 6.17
N SER A 129 -6.15 -7.71 7.38
CA SER A 129 -6.21 -6.87 8.57
C SER A 129 -4.83 -6.75 9.19
N ALA A 130 -4.26 -5.53 9.22
CA ALA A 130 -2.95 -5.30 9.82
C ALA A 130 -2.74 -3.84 10.23
N ASP A 131 -2.26 -3.62 11.44
CA ASP A 131 -1.60 -2.40 11.88
C ASP A 131 -0.08 -2.54 11.67
N PHE A 132 0.70 -1.47 11.89
CA PHE A 132 2.14 -1.50 11.64
C PHE A 132 2.93 -1.15 12.90
N SER A 133 3.66 -0.05 12.93
CA SER A 133 4.49 0.29 14.08
C SER A 133 3.66 0.57 15.34
N HIS A 134 4.12 0.06 16.49
CA HIS A 134 3.47 0.27 17.78
C HIS A 134 4.41 0.99 18.74
N PHE A 135 3.96 2.13 19.26
CA PHE A 135 4.59 2.89 20.35
C PHE A 135 6.04 3.28 20.14
N LEU A 136 6.50 3.39 18.90
CA LEU A 136 7.82 3.86 18.52
C LEU A 136 7.84 5.39 18.39
N PRO A 137 9.00 6.06 18.64
CA PRO A 137 9.17 7.45 18.29
C PRO A 137 8.92 7.68 16.79
N VAL A 138 8.28 8.80 16.45
CA VAL A 138 7.80 9.08 15.09
C VAL A 138 8.86 8.86 14.02
N LYS A 139 10.05 9.45 14.17
CA LYS A 139 11.12 9.33 13.16
C LYS A 139 11.54 7.87 12.93
N HIS A 140 11.74 7.13 14.01
CA HIS A 140 12.13 5.72 13.95
C HIS A 140 11.02 4.84 13.36
N ALA A 141 9.77 5.08 13.78
CA ALA A 141 8.61 4.41 13.21
C ALA A 141 8.53 4.61 11.69
N MET A 142 8.79 5.84 11.21
CA MET A 142 8.76 6.15 9.78
C MET A 142 9.77 5.36 8.97
N GLU A 143 11.01 5.35 9.43
CA GLU A 143 12.10 4.65 8.74
C GLU A 143 11.79 3.15 8.62
N LEU A 144 11.32 2.56 9.71
CA LEU A 144 10.96 1.15 9.73
C LEU A 144 9.70 0.83 8.91
N GLU A 145 8.68 1.70 8.97
CA GLU A 145 7.47 1.55 8.16
C GLU A 145 7.76 1.67 6.66
N ASN A 146 8.66 2.57 6.24
CA ASN A 146 9.10 2.64 4.85
C ASN A 146 9.72 1.31 4.40
N LYS A 147 10.63 0.76 5.21
CA LYS A 147 11.27 -0.54 4.94
C LYS A 147 10.24 -1.68 4.92
N ALA A 148 9.30 -1.68 5.89
CA ALA A 148 8.23 -2.65 5.93
C ALA A 148 7.31 -2.56 4.70
N ALA A 149 6.91 -1.36 4.31
CA ALA A 149 6.08 -1.14 3.12
C ALA A 149 6.77 -1.66 1.84
N MET A 150 8.05 -1.36 1.68
CA MET A 150 8.84 -1.88 0.54
C MET A 150 8.92 -3.41 0.57
N SER A 151 9.18 -4.01 1.73
CA SER A 151 9.18 -5.47 1.86
C SER A 151 7.84 -6.10 1.48
N MET A 152 6.72 -5.46 1.86
CA MET A 152 5.38 -5.87 1.45
C MET A 152 5.19 -5.80 -0.06
N MET A 153 5.56 -4.69 -0.68
CA MET A 153 5.44 -4.49 -2.12
C MET A 153 6.25 -5.51 -2.91
N PHE A 154 7.39 -5.96 -2.38
CA PHE A 154 8.26 -6.96 -3.02
C PHE A 154 8.03 -8.40 -2.55
N LYS A 155 6.97 -8.65 -1.77
CA LYS A 155 6.62 -9.97 -1.25
C LYS A 155 7.74 -10.64 -0.44
N LYS A 156 8.58 -9.85 0.22
CA LYS A 156 9.67 -10.35 1.06
C LYS A 156 9.31 -10.29 2.54
N TYR A 157 8.64 -11.32 3.01
CA TYR A 157 8.13 -11.42 4.38
C TYR A 157 9.05 -12.17 5.34
N ASN A 158 10.24 -12.56 4.89
CA ASN A 158 11.13 -13.42 5.68
C ASN A 158 12.22 -12.65 6.45
N LYS A 159 12.35 -11.34 6.24
CA LYS A 159 13.35 -10.53 6.95
C LYS A 159 12.88 -10.23 8.37
N THR A 160 13.60 -10.77 9.34
CA THR A 160 13.30 -10.64 10.77
C THR A 160 13.40 -9.20 11.28
N GLU A 161 14.26 -8.37 10.70
CA GLU A 161 14.49 -6.99 11.14
C GLU A 161 13.27 -6.05 11.01
N TYR A 162 12.24 -6.45 10.23
CA TYR A 162 11.01 -5.65 10.06
C TYR A 162 9.76 -6.36 10.58
N THR A 163 9.89 -7.58 11.06
CA THR A 163 8.72 -8.35 11.50
C THR A 163 8.06 -7.79 12.74
N HIS A 164 8.82 -7.10 13.59
CA HIS A 164 8.29 -6.43 14.76
C HIS A 164 7.54 -5.12 14.44
N ILE A 165 7.61 -4.64 13.19
CA ILE A 165 6.91 -3.44 12.74
C ILE A 165 5.56 -3.78 12.15
N ILE A 166 5.43 -4.95 11.56
CA ILE A 166 4.22 -5.40 10.91
C ILE A 166 3.46 -6.23 11.92
N ASP A 167 2.36 -5.67 12.38
CA ASP A 167 1.44 -6.44 13.19
C ASP A 167 0.94 -7.61 12.36
N HIS A 168 1.21 -8.82 12.86
CA HIS A 168 0.76 -10.05 12.20
C HIS A 168 1.30 -10.33 10.79
N ILE A 169 2.62 -10.30 10.61
CA ILE A 169 3.31 -10.68 9.35
C ILE A 169 2.79 -12.02 8.78
N ILE A 170 2.27 -12.91 9.62
CA ILE A 170 1.69 -14.19 9.21
C ILE A 170 0.51 -14.02 8.25
N SER A 171 -0.26 -12.92 8.38
CA SER A 171 -1.37 -12.60 7.48
C SER A 171 -0.88 -12.36 6.05
N PHE A 172 0.28 -11.75 5.90
CA PHE A 172 0.89 -11.50 4.58
C PHE A 172 1.54 -12.77 4.00
N LYS A 173 2.15 -13.60 4.85
CA LYS A 173 2.65 -14.91 4.40
C LYS A 173 1.52 -15.79 3.90
N PHE A 174 0.39 -15.77 4.59
CA PHE A 174 -0.81 -16.47 4.18
C PHE A 174 -1.40 -15.89 2.88
N LEU A 175 -1.52 -14.56 2.80
CA LEU A 175 -1.96 -13.89 1.57
C LEU A 175 -1.12 -14.34 0.37
N ASN A 176 0.22 -14.31 0.50
CA ASN A 176 1.12 -14.70 -0.59
C ASN A 176 0.98 -16.16 -1.02
N ARG A 177 0.48 -17.03 -0.15
CA ARG A 177 0.20 -18.44 -0.47
C ARG A 177 -1.07 -18.62 -1.29
N ILE A 178 -2.08 -17.76 -1.07
CA ILE A 178 -3.40 -17.91 -1.67
C ILE A 178 -3.62 -17.08 -2.94
N ILE A 179 -2.87 -16.00 -3.14
CA ILE A 179 -2.99 -15.17 -4.35
C ILE A 179 -2.03 -15.64 -5.44
N PRO A 180 -2.37 -15.45 -6.72
CA PRO A 180 -1.46 -15.67 -7.83
C PRO A 180 -0.12 -14.93 -7.65
N TYR A 181 0.97 -15.52 -8.16
CA TYR A 181 2.31 -14.96 -7.99
C TYR A 181 2.44 -13.57 -8.61
N GLU A 182 1.80 -13.32 -9.74
CA GLU A 182 1.80 -12.06 -10.48
C GLU A 182 1.05 -10.94 -9.79
N TRP A 183 0.15 -11.21 -8.81
CA TRP A 183 -0.51 -10.16 -8.06
C TRP A 183 0.49 -9.42 -7.17
N TYR A 184 0.26 -8.12 -6.99
CA TYR A 184 1.18 -7.26 -6.25
C TYR A 184 0.46 -6.37 -5.25
N LEU A 185 1.21 -5.84 -4.29
CA LEU A 185 0.73 -4.85 -3.35
C LEU A 185 1.16 -3.45 -3.80
N GLN A 186 0.23 -2.51 -3.81
CA GLN A 186 0.52 -1.10 -4.01
C GLN A 186 0.23 -0.35 -2.73
N TRP A 187 1.24 0.28 -2.16
CA TRP A 187 1.09 1.13 -0.99
C TRP A 187 0.31 2.39 -1.36
N ILE A 188 -0.84 2.65 -0.71
CA ILE A 188 -1.76 3.71 -1.09
C ILE A 188 -1.87 4.81 -0.04
N GLY A 189 -1.59 4.52 1.21
CA GLY A 189 -1.73 5.51 2.27
C GLY A 189 -1.01 5.12 3.55
N ARG A 190 -0.77 6.15 4.35
CA ARG A 190 -0.17 6.01 5.67
C ARG A 190 -0.74 7.10 6.59
N THR A 191 -1.06 6.72 7.81
CA THR A 191 -1.46 7.62 8.89
C THR A 191 -0.91 7.09 10.21
N ARG A 192 -1.14 7.83 11.28
CA ARG A 192 -0.69 7.44 12.60
C ARG A 192 -1.67 7.94 13.66
N SER A 193 -1.82 7.21 14.76
CA SER A 193 -2.51 7.74 15.93
C SER A 193 -1.71 8.89 16.59
N PRO A 194 -2.39 9.84 17.24
CA PRO A 194 -1.76 10.99 17.88
C PRO A 194 -0.73 10.62 18.95
N GLY A 195 0.20 11.54 19.21
CA GLY A 195 1.18 11.44 20.29
C GLY A 195 2.58 11.06 19.82
N LYS A 196 3.54 11.22 20.75
CA LYS A 196 4.97 10.98 20.47
C LYS A 196 5.28 9.51 20.15
N LYS A 197 4.49 8.60 20.68
CA LYS A 197 4.61 7.13 20.51
C LYS A 197 3.26 6.53 20.14
N GLY A 198 2.77 6.85 18.96
CA GLY A 198 1.49 6.32 18.45
C GLY A 198 1.64 4.98 17.71
N VAL A 199 0.54 4.54 17.13
CA VAL A 199 0.49 3.36 16.24
C VAL A 199 0.46 3.83 14.80
N GLY A 200 1.27 3.22 13.96
CA GLY A 200 1.30 3.50 12.52
C GLY A 200 0.32 2.64 11.75
N TYR A 201 -0.34 3.24 10.78
CA TYR A 201 -1.32 2.60 9.91
C TYR A 201 -0.93 2.78 8.46
N LEU A 202 -0.71 1.67 7.77
CA LEU A 202 -0.47 1.66 6.34
C LEU A 202 -1.61 0.93 5.65
N SER A 203 -1.93 1.33 4.45
CA SER A 203 -2.90 0.62 3.62
C SER A 203 -2.36 0.34 2.24
N PHE A 204 -2.78 -0.78 1.67
CA PHE A 204 -2.34 -1.24 0.36
C PHE A 204 -3.55 -1.69 -0.45
N PHE A 205 -3.41 -1.61 -1.76
CA PHE A 205 -4.21 -2.42 -2.67
C PHE A 205 -3.54 -3.77 -2.89
N ILE A 206 -4.35 -4.81 -3.00
CA ILE A 206 -3.97 -6.08 -3.59
C ILE A 206 -4.44 -6.00 -5.04
N LYS A 207 -3.52 -6.06 -6.00
CA LYS A 207 -3.80 -5.82 -7.42
C LYS A 207 -3.36 -6.99 -8.27
N GLU A 208 -4.12 -7.23 -9.33
CA GLU A 208 -3.68 -8.07 -10.45
C GLU A 208 -3.17 -7.21 -11.60
N PRO A 209 -2.15 -7.63 -12.36
CA PRO A 209 -1.73 -6.95 -13.56
C PRO A 209 -2.76 -7.12 -14.67
N LEU A 210 -3.15 -6.03 -15.33
CA LEU A 210 -4.17 -6.07 -16.38
C LEU A 210 -3.64 -6.34 -17.79
N SER A 211 -2.36 -6.33 -17.98
CA SER A 211 -1.53 -6.74 -19.14
C SER A 211 -1.99 -6.43 -20.58
N LEU A 212 -3.01 -5.61 -20.80
CA LEU A 212 -3.68 -5.50 -22.11
C LEU A 212 -3.51 -4.14 -22.80
N VAL A 213 -2.89 -3.15 -22.16
CA VAL A 213 -2.75 -1.80 -22.72
C VAL A 213 -1.28 -1.49 -22.89
N LYS A 214 -0.93 -0.88 -24.02
CA LYS A 214 0.41 -0.35 -24.26
C LYS A 214 0.73 0.75 -23.24
N PRO A 215 1.82 0.63 -22.44
CA PRO A 215 2.19 1.66 -21.48
C PRO A 215 2.80 2.88 -22.17
N ASP A 216 2.62 4.06 -21.59
CA ASP A 216 3.26 5.30 -22.05
C ASP A 216 4.72 5.37 -21.64
N GLY A 217 5.09 4.66 -20.57
CA GLY A 217 6.46 4.57 -20.09
C GLY A 217 6.67 3.35 -19.20
N ILE A 218 7.93 3.03 -18.97
CA ILE A 218 8.38 1.88 -18.20
C ILE A 218 9.47 2.35 -17.24
N PHE A 219 9.37 1.95 -15.99
CA PHE A 219 10.37 2.21 -14.97
C PHE A 219 10.90 0.89 -14.43
N VAL A 220 12.20 0.67 -14.57
CA VAL A 220 12.84 -0.57 -14.09
C VAL A 220 13.61 -0.26 -12.81
N ILE A 221 13.43 -1.09 -11.81
CA ILE A 221 14.17 -1.00 -10.55
C ILE A 221 14.83 -2.35 -10.28
N CYS A 222 16.15 -2.33 -10.05
CA CYS A 222 16.92 -3.49 -9.67
C CYS A 222 17.21 -3.48 -8.17
N TYR A 223 17.23 -4.66 -7.56
CA TYR A 223 17.45 -4.83 -6.14
C TYR A 223 18.51 -5.89 -5.87
N ASP A 224 19.27 -5.69 -4.82
CA ASP A 224 20.10 -6.71 -4.23
C ASP A 224 19.32 -7.60 -3.25
N ASN A 225 20.03 -8.48 -2.55
CA ASN A 225 19.44 -9.35 -1.54
C ASN A 225 18.93 -8.62 -0.29
N THR A 226 19.43 -7.42 -0.01
CA THR A 226 19.09 -6.67 1.20
C THR A 226 17.77 -5.95 1.04
N MET A 227 17.38 -5.61 -0.21
CA MET A 227 16.12 -4.93 -0.56
C MET A 227 15.88 -3.62 0.20
N VAL A 228 16.93 -2.92 0.57
CA VAL A 228 16.79 -1.58 1.11
C VAL A 228 16.53 -0.63 -0.06
N ALA A 229 15.51 0.22 0.03
CA ALA A 229 15.10 1.13 -1.02
C ALA A 229 16.22 2.08 -1.52
N ARG A 230 17.29 2.24 -0.75
CA ARG A 230 18.49 3.02 -1.10
C ARG A 230 19.44 2.29 -2.03
N GLU A 231 19.28 0.99 -2.20
CA GLU A 231 20.15 0.10 -2.95
C GLU A 231 19.51 -0.32 -4.27
N CYS A 232 18.57 0.46 -4.77
CA CYS A 232 17.94 0.20 -6.04
C CYS A 232 18.24 1.33 -7.03
N LEU A 233 18.44 0.94 -8.28
CA LEU A 233 18.53 1.85 -9.40
C LEU A 233 17.20 1.84 -10.15
N GLY A 234 16.65 3.06 -10.38
CA GLY A 234 15.48 3.23 -11.22
C GLY A 234 15.82 4.03 -12.46
N GLU A 235 15.38 3.56 -13.62
CA GLU A 235 15.53 4.29 -14.88
C GLU A 235 14.21 4.29 -15.65
N TRP A 236 13.91 5.46 -16.26
CA TRP A 236 12.75 5.64 -17.11
C TRP A 236 13.09 5.25 -18.55
N PHE A 237 12.26 4.41 -19.15
CA PHE A 237 12.30 4.09 -20.56
C PHE A 237 10.98 4.49 -21.23
N THR A 238 11.07 5.04 -22.44
CA THR A 238 9.90 5.17 -23.29
C THR A 238 9.48 3.78 -23.78
N HIS A 239 8.20 3.58 -24.06
CA HIS A 239 7.72 2.32 -24.63
C HIS A 239 8.45 1.96 -25.94
N HIS A 240 8.81 2.94 -26.75
CA HIS A 240 9.58 2.71 -27.99
C HIS A 240 10.96 2.11 -27.73
N LEU A 241 11.68 2.61 -26.71
CA LEU A 241 12.99 2.05 -26.33
C LEU A 241 12.85 0.62 -25.80
N TRP A 242 11.80 0.36 -25.02
CA TRP A 242 11.53 -0.97 -24.50
C TRP A 242 11.23 -1.99 -25.60
N THR A 243 10.48 -1.62 -26.63
CA THR A 243 10.15 -2.51 -27.74
C THR A 243 11.29 -2.66 -28.75
N LYS A 244 12.16 -1.66 -28.86
CA LYS A 244 13.32 -1.69 -29.76
C LYS A 244 14.49 -2.55 -29.23
N HIS A 245 14.64 -2.58 -27.91
CA HIS A 245 15.64 -3.41 -27.23
C HIS A 245 14.96 -4.61 -26.61
N THR A 246 15.60 -5.76 -26.62
CA THR A 246 15.10 -6.90 -25.86
C THR A 246 15.06 -6.54 -24.38
N GLU A 247 14.07 -7.03 -23.66
CA GLU A 247 13.91 -6.80 -22.22
C GLU A 247 15.23 -7.05 -21.45
N ASN A 248 15.92 -8.15 -21.77
CA ASN A 248 17.20 -8.51 -21.17
C ASN A 248 18.29 -7.43 -21.37
N ASN A 249 18.34 -6.78 -22.52
CA ASN A 249 19.36 -5.75 -22.80
C ASN A 249 19.11 -4.47 -21.98
N LEU A 250 17.85 -4.07 -21.81
CA LEU A 250 17.50 -2.93 -20.97
C LEU A 250 17.76 -3.20 -19.49
N ILE A 251 17.45 -4.42 -19.02
CA ILE A 251 17.75 -4.84 -17.66
C ILE A 251 19.24 -4.85 -17.41
N LYS A 252 20.04 -5.43 -18.33
CA LYS A 252 21.52 -5.42 -18.24
C LYS A 252 22.06 -3.99 -18.19
N LYS A 253 21.49 -3.06 -18.97
CA LYS A 253 21.86 -1.65 -18.94
C LYS A 253 21.55 -1.02 -17.57
N VAL A 254 20.38 -1.28 -16.99
CA VAL A 254 20.00 -0.73 -15.66
C VAL A 254 20.92 -1.29 -14.58
N ILE A 255 21.23 -2.59 -14.62
CA ILE A 255 22.18 -3.24 -13.71
C ILE A 255 23.56 -2.59 -13.85
N HIS A 256 24.05 -2.43 -15.07
CA HIS A 256 25.36 -1.81 -15.32
C HIS A 256 25.43 -0.38 -14.79
N LEU A 257 24.42 0.44 -15.03
CA LEU A 257 24.34 1.81 -14.51
C LEU A 257 24.32 1.82 -12.97
N GLY A 258 23.65 0.87 -12.34
CA GLY A 258 23.63 0.71 -10.89
C GLY A 258 25.00 0.38 -10.29
N THR A 259 25.74 -0.51 -10.94
CA THR A 259 27.07 -0.92 -10.49
C THR A 259 28.15 0.14 -10.76
N THR A 260 27.94 1.06 -11.69
CA THR A 260 28.92 2.08 -12.06
C THR A 260 28.64 3.46 -11.46
N SER A 261 27.46 3.69 -10.92
CA SER A 261 27.04 5.00 -10.42
C SER A 261 27.26 5.13 -8.91
N SER A 262 28.21 5.97 -8.52
CA SER A 262 28.44 6.37 -7.12
C SER A 262 27.26 7.11 -6.48
N LEU A 263 26.29 7.58 -7.28
CA LEU A 263 25.11 8.33 -6.82
C LEU A 263 23.97 7.44 -6.31
N THR A 264 24.02 6.14 -6.59
CA THR A 264 22.89 5.23 -6.28
C THR A 264 23.00 4.58 -4.90
N GLY A 265 24.18 4.62 -4.25
CA GLY A 265 24.41 3.94 -2.98
C GLY A 265 24.37 2.41 -3.08
N ILE A 266 24.29 1.85 -4.30
CA ILE A 266 24.45 0.41 -4.53
C ILE A 266 25.95 0.11 -4.43
N SER A 267 26.30 -0.79 -3.52
CA SER A 267 27.65 -1.35 -3.51
C SER A 267 27.87 -2.13 -4.80
N SER A 268 28.98 -1.81 -5.51
CA SER A 268 29.38 -2.52 -6.73
C SER A 268 29.54 -4.04 -6.55
N ASP A 269 29.61 -4.49 -5.31
CA ASP A 269 29.92 -5.87 -4.94
C ASP A 269 28.68 -6.72 -4.62
N LEU A 270 27.48 -6.11 -4.57
CA LEU A 270 26.24 -6.83 -4.28
C LEU A 270 25.52 -7.26 -5.57
N PRO A 271 25.31 -8.56 -5.77
CA PRO A 271 24.64 -9.05 -6.96
C PRO A 271 23.18 -8.62 -6.97
N VAL A 272 22.72 -8.09 -8.09
CA VAL A 272 21.28 -7.86 -8.33
C VAL A 272 20.60 -9.22 -8.43
N THR A 273 19.62 -9.46 -7.56
CA THR A 273 18.90 -10.74 -7.50
C THR A 273 17.44 -10.63 -7.90
N TYR A 274 16.91 -9.41 -7.92
CA TYR A 274 15.54 -9.13 -8.29
C TYR A 274 15.45 -7.83 -9.06
N TYR A 275 14.45 -7.74 -9.92
CA TYR A 275 14.05 -6.46 -10.49
C TYR A 275 12.53 -6.37 -10.60
N THR A 276 12.05 -5.14 -10.64
CA THR A 276 10.65 -4.85 -10.94
C THR A 276 10.55 -4.01 -12.20
N VAL A 277 9.54 -4.29 -12.98
CA VAL A 277 9.15 -3.46 -14.11
C VAL A 277 7.83 -2.79 -13.76
N THR A 278 7.84 -1.47 -13.70
CA THR A 278 6.64 -0.67 -13.47
C THR A 278 6.20 -0.10 -14.80
N TYR A 279 5.05 -0.56 -15.28
CA TYR A 279 4.38 -0.05 -16.46
C TYR A 279 3.54 1.16 -16.05
N LEU A 280 3.63 2.23 -16.82
CA LEU A 280 3.07 3.53 -16.50
C LEU A 280 2.08 3.95 -17.59
N TYR A 281 0.88 4.30 -17.16
CA TYR A 281 -0.24 4.69 -18.00
C TYR A 281 -0.69 6.09 -17.62
N SER A 282 -0.69 7.03 -18.55
CA SER A 282 -1.12 8.40 -18.28
C SER A 282 -2.56 8.45 -17.75
N ASP A 283 -2.79 9.34 -16.82
CA ASP A 283 -4.10 9.53 -16.19
C ASP A 283 -4.39 11.04 -16.07
N ASN A 284 -5.42 11.52 -16.76
CA ASN A 284 -5.83 12.92 -16.75
C ASN A 284 -6.73 13.29 -15.56
N LYS A 285 -6.84 12.40 -14.57
CA LYS A 285 -7.66 12.63 -13.39
C LYS A 285 -6.96 13.54 -12.38
N LYS A 286 -7.72 13.94 -11.37
CA LYS A 286 -7.17 14.68 -10.23
C LYS A 286 -6.11 13.84 -9.52
N PHE A 287 -5.00 14.47 -9.15
CA PHE A 287 -3.93 13.82 -8.37
C PHE A 287 -4.45 13.18 -7.09
N ILE A 288 -4.05 11.94 -6.87
CA ILE A 288 -4.30 11.19 -5.64
C ILE A 288 -2.98 10.59 -5.19
N ARG A 289 -2.54 10.99 -4.02
CA ARG A 289 -1.29 10.55 -3.42
C ARG A 289 -1.31 9.03 -3.16
N GLY A 290 -0.18 8.35 -3.40
CA GLY A 290 -0.05 6.91 -3.28
C GLY A 290 -0.68 6.12 -4.44
N TYR A 291 -1.55 6.75 -5.23
CA TYR A 291 -2.16 6.14 -6.41
C TYR A 291 -1.47 6.55 -7.70
N HIS A 292 -1.16 7.84 -7.86
CA HIS A 292 -0.49 8.34 -9.06
C HIS A 292 1.02 8.49 -8.84
N GLY A 293 1.81 8.02 -9.80
CA GLY A 293 3.15 8.54 -10.04
C GLY A 293 3.05 9.90 -10.75
N ILE A 294 4.06 10.72 -10.64
CA ILE A 294 4.09 12.04 -11.23
C ILE A 294 5.41 12.27 -11.97
N LYS A 295 5.30 12.67 -13.23
CA LYS A 295 6.43 13.07 -14.07
C LYS A 295 6.37 14.56 -14.34
N HIS A 296 7.50 15.19 -14.08
CA HIS A 296 7.81 16.54 -14.50
C HIS A 296 9.19 16.49 -15.18
N ASN A 297 10.17 17.27 -14.77
CA ASN A 297 11.57 17.12 -15.18
C ASN A 297 12.27 15.91 -14.55
N ALA A 298 11.71 15.40 -13.46
CA ALA A 298 12.06 14.13 -12.82
C ALA A 298 10.78 13.29 -12.63
N PHE A 299 10.91 12.09 -12.05
CA PHE A 299 9.80 11.18 -11.84
C PHE A 299 9.76 10.66 -10.40
N TYR A 300 8.55 10.59 -9.87
CA TYR A 300 8.26 9.86 -8.63
C TYR A 300 7.23 8.78 -8.88
N LEU A 301 7.55 7.56 -8.45
CA LEU A 301 6.59 6.48 -8.32
C LEU A 301 5.57 6.79 -7.21
N PRO A 302 4.39 6.17 -7.22
CA PRO A 302 3.34 6.44 -6.24
C PRO A 302 3.80 6.31 -4.78
N ASN A 303 4.62 5.29 -4.47
CA ASN A 303 5.14 5.03 -3.13
C ASN A 303 6.13 6.09 -2.65
N VAL A 304 6.95 6.65 -3.55
CA VAL A 304 7.96 7.65 -3.18
C VAL A 304 7.33 8.86 -2.47
N MET A 305 6.14 9.24 -2.89
CA MET A 305 5.41 10.33 -2.24
C MET A 305 4.90 10.00 -0.84
N LEU A 306 4.76 8.72 -0.52
CA LEU A 306 4.41 8.26 0.82
C LEU A 306 5.63 8.15 1.74
N GLU A 307 6.80 7.92 1.16
CA GLU A 307 8.07 7.85 1.89
C GLU A 307 8.56 9.23 2.34
N HIS A 308 8.43 10.23 1.48
CA HIS A 308 8.96 11.59 1.69
C HIS A 308 8.01 12.54 2.41
N THR A 309 7.11 12.05 3.21
CA THR A 309 6.02 12.83 3.75
C THR A 309 6.38 13.93 4.71
N HIS A 310 7.61 14.02 5.21
CA HIS A 310 7.95 15.02 6.21
C HIS A 310 9.34 15.57 6.14
N SER A 311 9.46 16.80 5.70
CA SER A 311 10.61 17.64 6.02
C SER A 311 10.55 18.26 7.43
N ASN A 312 9.36 18.36 8.03
CA ASN A 312 9.14 19.18 9.23
C ASN A 312 8.69 18.42 10.48
N GLY A 313 8.75 17.09 10.50
CA GLY A 313 8.39 16.30 11.69
C GLY A 313 6.90 16.36 12.09
N LYS A 314 6.10 17.13 11.38
CA LYS A 314 4.65 17.19 11.59
C LYS A 314 4.00 16.08 10.77
N TRP A 315 3.92 14.90 11.35
CA TRP A 315 2.94 13.93 10.89
C TRP A 315 1.58 14.54 11.06
N ALA A 316 0.83 14.42 10.00
CA ALA A 316 -0.56 14.69 10.09
C ALA A 316 -1.10 13.92 11.27
N ASP A 317 -1.57 14.64 12.25
CA ASP A 317 -2.56 14.10 13.13
C ASP A 317 -3.57 13.35 12.29
N SER A 318 -4.10 12.24 12.79
CA SER A 318 -5.22 11.55 12.14
C SER A 318 -6.35 12.50 11.71
N ASN A 319 -6.29 13.76 12.16
CA ASN A 319 -7.19 14.85 11.86
C ASN A 319 -6.86 15.68 10.61
N ASP A 320 -5.67 15.53 10.00
CA ASP A 320 -5.29 16.34 8.86
C ASP A 320 -5.73 15.69 7.52
N ASN A 321 -6.83 16.23 6.93
CA ASN A 321 -7.38 15.78 5.65
C ASN A 321 -6.51 16.17 4.46
N GLU A 322 -5.61 17.13 4.60
CA GLU A 322 -4.74 17.62 3.53
C GLU A 322 -3.70 16.58 3.13
N TRP A 323 -3.41 15.66 4.05
CA TRP A 323 -2.45 14.58 3.87
C TRP A 323 -2.80 13.56 2.81
N LEU A 324 -4.08 13.25 2.71
CA LEU A 324 -4.52 12.17 1.83
C LEU A 324 -4.88 12.68 0.44
N ASP A 325 -5.23 13.97 0.28
CA ASP A 325 -5.93 14.40 -0.92
C ASP A 325 -5.76 15.87 -1.36
N GLY A 326 -4.99 16.70 -0.65
CA GLY A 326 -5.01 18.13 -0.84
C GLY A 326 -4.22 18.67 -2.06
N LYS A 327 -4.57 19.89 -2.51
CA LYS A 327 -3.74 20.70 -3.43
C LYS A 327 -2.33 20.91 -2.87
N PHE A 328 -2.21 21.03 -1.56
CA PHE A 328 -0.95 21.16 -0.85
C PHE A 328 0.02 20.00 -1.13
N MET A 329 -0.49 18.78 -1.17
CA MET A 329 0.36 17.60 -1.43
C MET A 329 0.89 17.56 -2.86
N LEU A 330 0.10 17.98 -3.82
CA LEU A 330 0.55 18.11 -5.21
C LEU A 330 1.64 19.19 -5.32
N HIS A 331 1.41 20.37 -4.74
CA HIS A 331 2.37 21.45 -4.76
C HIS A 331 3.71 21.05 -4.12
N HIS A 332 3.65 20.50 -2.90
CA HIS A 332 4.84 19.99 -2.21
C HIS A 332 5.57 18.90 -3.00
N THR A 333 4.85 18.02 -3.69
CA THR A 333 5.45 16.98 -4.55
C THR A 333 6.17 17.60 -5.74
N LEU A 334 5.56 18.61 -6.37
CA LEU A 334 6.18 19.34 -7.50
C LEU A 334 7.44 20.09 -7.06
N ASP A 335 7.43 20.71 -5.88
CA ASP A 335 8.60 21.37 -5.30
C ASP A 335 9.76 20.39 -5.08
N LYS A 336 9.45 19.20 -4.55
CA LYS A 336 10.46 18.15 -4.37
C LYS A 336 11.01 17.62 -5.70
N LEU A 337 10.16 17.47 -6.72
CA LEU A 337 10.59 17.09 -8.06
C LEU A 337 11.46 18.16 -8.70
N THR A 338 11.14 19.44 -8.49
CA THR A 338 11.95 20.57 -8.93
C THR A 338 13.35 20.54 -8.30
N GLN A 339 13.41 20.35 -6.98
CA GLN A 339 14.67 20.20 -6.26
C GLN A 339 15.50 19.01 -6.80
N LYS A 340 14.83 17.86 -7.04
CA LYS A 340 15.47 16.66 -7.58
C LYS A 340 16.02 16.89 -8.99
N ALA A 341 15.33 17.64 -9.81
CA ALA A 341 15.72 17.91 -11.20
C ALA A 341 16.79 19.01 -11.34
N GLY A 342 17.05 19.79 -10.29
CA GLY A 342 17.99 20.93 -10.32
C GLY A 342 17.58 22.06 -11.26
N LYS A 343 16.32 22.13 -11.68
CA LYS A 343 15.80 23.11 -12.63
C LYS A 343 14.47 23.68 -12.15
N ALA A 344 14.27 24.99 -12.35
CA ALA A 344 12.97 25.63 -12.15
C ALA A 344 11.92 25.02 -13.09
N THR A 345 10.72 24.83 -12.59
CA THR A 345 9.66 24.12 -13.28
C THR A 345 8.72 25.08 -13.99
N SER A 346 8.48 24.87 -15.27
CA SER A 346 7.30 25.40 -15.96
C SER A 346 6.15 24.42 -15.68
N GLY A 347 5.18 24.81 -14.95
CA GLY A 347 3.94 24.20 -14.49
C GLY A 347 3.35 22.89 -15.04
N ASN A 348 3.88 22.27 -16.08
CA ASN A 348 3.29 21.11 -16.71
C ASN A 348 3.81 19.79 -16.11
N TYR A 349 2.90 18.96 -15.60
CA TYR A 349 3.20 17.63 -15.11
C TYR A 349 2.23 16.60 -15.70
N THR A 350 2.65 15.34 -15.72
CA THR A 350 1.79 14.23 -16.14
C THR A 350 1.65 13.23 -15.00
N LEU A 351 0.42 12.81 -14.75
CA LEU A 351 0.11 11.78 -13.76
C LEU A 351 0.07 10.41 -14.43
N TYR A 352 0.52 9.39 -13.70
CA TYR A 352 0.55 8.02 -14.19
C TYR A 352 -0.02 7.05 -13.16
N ARG A 353 -0.89 6.16 -13.61
CA ARG A 353 -1.18 4.92 -12.87
C ARG A 353 -0.08 3.93 -13.13
N SER A 354 0.20 3.08 -12.18
CA SER A 354 1.25 2.07 -12.27
C SER A 354 0.71 0.65 -12.19
N GLU A 355 1.36 -0.25 -12.93
CA GLU A 355 1.23 -1.69 -12.82
C GLU A 355 2.63 -2.27 -12.63
N VAL A 356 2.82 -3.12 -11.63
CA VAL A 356 4.14 -3.63 -11.25
C VAL A 356 4.23 -5.13 -11.53
N ARG A 357 5.32 -5.55 -12.17
CA ARG A 357 5.68 -6.96 -12.30
C ARG A 357 7.02 -7.23 -11.63
N HIS A 358 7.08 -8.35 -10.95
CA HIS A 358 8.26 -8.79 -10.22
C HIS A 358 8.96 -9.89 -10.97
N PHE A 359 10.28 -9.80 -11.04
CA PHE A 359 11.13 -10.81 -11.66
C PHE A 359 12.26 -11.19 -10.73
N LYS A 360 12.63 -12.45 -10.77
CA LYS A 360 13.80 -12.99 -10.10
C LYS A 360 14.86 -13.26 -11.16
N ILE A 361 16.12 -12.88 -10.90
CA ILE A 361 17.28 -13.16 -11.76
C ILE A 361 17.82 -14.53 -11.44
#